data_194fca8c6ab57337554555d0a136ac9c
#
_entry.id   194fca8c6ab57337554555d0a136ac9c
#
_cell.length_a   1.000
_cell.length_b   1.000
_cell.length_c   1.000
_cell.angle_alpha   90.00
_cell.angle_beta   90.00
_cell.angle_gamma   90.00
#
_symmetry.space_group_name_H-M   'P 1'
#
loop_
_entity.id
_entity.type
_entity.pdbx_description
1 polymer ?
#
loop_
_entity_poly.entity_id
_entity_poly.type
_entity_poly.pdbx_seq_one_letter_code
_entity_poly.pdbx_strand_id
1 'polypeptide(L)'
;MVHIQDIFKSMDIEGKIDYSELNHKQKKALRNIIECKTGVMGFNTDTCECCGHTEIHYNSCKNPNCPECGSVDKEVWIHKQERFTLNVNYFHVVFTIPNELNVLCLMDPKFMYKALFTVSAETIKELSKDKKYLGAKIGFTSVLHTWGQNLSLHPHIHMIVPGGGIDPNGKWKSSKKKFFLPVKVVSKLFKGKFLSYTKKPMKSAKHVVKYLGRYTHRIAISNARIKKYEDNKVTFSYKDYSDHNKIKEMTLKDTEFFRRYMMHVLPSNFMKIRHYGFLGNRNKEERIQAIRTATNTKDPGPLLIDYEQIISDILKRDVSICIKCGQKRHRQLE
;
A
#
# COMPACT_ATOMS: atom_id res chain seq x y z
N MET A 1 17.37 0.49 -17.33
CA MET A 1 15.99 0.91 -16.93
C MET A 1 16.14 2.25 -16.25
N VAL A 2 15.34 3.26 -16.62
CA VAL A 2 15.37 4.59 -16.00
C VAL A 2 14.62 4.53 -14.68
N HIS A 3 15.22 5.07 -13.61
CA HIS A 3 14.61 5.14 -12.29
C HIS A 3 14.10 6.55 -12.00
N ILE A 4 13.08 6.65 -11.16
CA ILE A 4 12.53 7.94 -10.71
C ILE A 4 13.61 8.71 -9.92
N GLN A 5 14.49 8.00 -9.23
CA GLN A 5 15.65 8.56 -8.55
C GLN A 5 16.56 9.31 -9.52
N ASP A 6 16.86 8.72 -10.69
CA ASP A 6 17.72 9.32 -11.71
C ASP A 6 17.10 10.60 -12.25
N ILE A 7 15.78 10.58 -12.51
CA ILE A 7 15.02 11.75 -12.98
C ILE A 7 15.13 12.89 -11.97
N PHE A 8 14.83 12.61 -10.69
CA PHE A 8 14.86 13.65 -9.65
C PHE A 8 16.26 14.15 -9.35
N LYS A 9 17.26 13.28 -9.44
CA LYS A 9 18.67 13.67 -9.30
C LYS A 9 19.13 14.59 -10.44
N SER A 10 18.77 14.28 -11.70
CA SER A 10 19.06 15.13 -12.85
C SER A 10 18.39 16.50 -12.69
N MET A 11 17.11 16.54 -12.36
CA MET A 11 16.38 17.78 -12.13
C MET A 11 16.97 18.64 -11.00
N ASP A 12 17.44 18.01 -9.94
CA ASP A 12 18.09 18.68 -8.81
C ASP A 12 19.42 19.32 -9.22
N ILE A 13 20.28 18.56 -9.90
CA ILE A 13 21.57 19.03 -10.44
C ILE A 13 21.38 20.19 -11.42
N GLU A 14 20.35 20.14 -12.24
CA GLU A 14 20.02 21.16 -13.24
C GLU A 14 19.29 22.39 -12.65
N GLY A 15 19.05 22.43 -11.33
CA GLY A 15 18.35 23.53 -10.66
C GLY A 15 16.88 23.70 -11.03
N LYS A 16 16.22 22.64 -11.53
CA LYS A 16 14.82 22.67 -11.97
C LYS A 16 13.81 22.51 -10.83
N ILE A 17 14.27 22.19 -9.63
CA ILE A 17 13.41 21.97 -8.48
C ILE A 17 13.34 23.22 -7.63
N ASP A 18 12.17 23.86 -7.59
CA ASP A 18 11.92 24.94 -6.67
C ASP A 18 11.61 24.41 -5.27
N TYR A 19 12.61 24.44 -4.41
CA TYR A 19 12.46 24.00 -3.02
C TYR A 19 11.55 24.89 -2.19
N SER A 20 11.30 26.15 -2.59
CA SER A 20 10.42 27.07 -1.85
C SER A 20 8.96 26.61 -1.89
N GLU A 21 8.53 25.99 -2.99
CA GLU A 21 7.19 25.43 -3.16
C GLU A 21 6.95 24.11 -2.40
N LEU A 22 8.02 23.48 -1.91
CA LEU A 22 7.92 22.19 -1.21
C LEU A 22 7.76 22.38 0.30
N ASN A 23 6.78 21.72 0.90
CA ASN A 23 6.70 21.63 2.35
C ASN A 23 7.80 20.71 2.92
N HIS A 24 8.04 20.81 4.23
CA HIS A 24 9.09 20.04 4.92
C HIS A 24 9.04 18.53 4.64
N LYS A 25 7.84 17.95 4.55
CA LYS A 25 7.67 16.51 4.30
C LYS A 25 8.04 16.12 2.88
N GLN A 26 7.71 16.97 1.91
CA GLN A 26 8.09 16.79 0.51
C GLN A 26 9.59 16.94 0.32
N LYS A 27 10.22 17.96 0.93
CA LYS A 27 11.69 18.13 0.94
C LYS A 27 12.39 16.88 1.49
N LYS A 28 11.92 16.37 2.64
CA LYS A 28 12.45 15.14 3.23
C LYS A 28 12.24 13.90 2.31
N ALA A 29 11.07 13.77 1.68
CA ALA A 29 10.81 12.68 0.76
C ALA A 29 11.71 12.74 -0.48
N LEU A 30 11.87 13.92 -1.07
CA LEU A 30 12.75 14.16 -2.22
C LEU A 30 14.19 13.78 -1.90
N ARG A 31 14.75 14.35 -0.83
CA ARG A 31 16.11 14.05 -0.38
C ARG A 31 16.30 12.54 -0.18
N ASN A 32 15.38 11.90 0.54
CA ASN A 32 15.45 10.47 0.79
C ASN A 32 15.37 9.63 -0.50
N ILE A 33 14.64 10.09 -1.53
CA ILE A 33 14.57 9.39 -2.83
C ILE A 33 15.90 9.54 -3.56
N ILE A 34 16.44 10.73 -3.63
CA ILE A 34 17.72 11.04 -4.31
C ILE A 34 18.87 10.25 -3.68
N GLU A 35 18.92 10.19 -2.35
CA GLU A 35 20.02 9.59 -1.59
C GLU A 35 19.84 8.07 -1.36
N CYS A 36 18.66 7.50 -1.62
CA CYS A 36 18.35 6.11 -1.31
C CYS A 36 19.29 5.13 -2.02
N LYS A 37 19.84 4.17 -1.29
CA LYS A 37 20.78 3.17 -1.81
C LYS A 37 22.00 3.78 -2.50
N THR A 38 22.49 4.90 -1.94
CA THR A 38 23.77 5.52 -2.33
C THR A 38 24.72 5.54 -1.12
N GLY A 39 26.00 5.88 -1.34
CA GLY A 39 26.98 6.01 -0.27
C GLY A 39 26.61 7.03 0.81
N VAL A 40 25.76 8.02 0.49
CA VAL A 40 25.26 9.03 1.45
C VAL A 40 24.44 8.40 2.58
N MET A 41 23.74 7.31 2.28
CA MET A 41 22.94 6.55 3.29
C MET A 41 23.79 5.56 4.08
N GLY A 42 25.09 5.46 3.80
CA GLY A 42 25.96 4.41 4.33
C GLY A 42 25.76 3.06 3.62
N PHE A 43 26.58 2.10 3.99
CA PHE A 43 26.56 0.75 3.41
C PHE A 43 27.07 -0.27 4.42
N ASN A 44 26.75 -1.54 4.16
CA ASN A 44 27.34 -2.71 4.81
C ASN A 44 28.07 -3.52 3.75
N THR A 45 29.06 -4.30 4.18
CA THR A 45 29.81 -5.20 3.30
C THR A 45 29.64 -6.64 3.75
N ASP A 46 29.50 -7.54 2.78
CA ASP A 46 29.44 -8.98 2.97
C ASP A 46 30.63 -9.61 2.23
N THR A 47 31.56 -10.21 2.96
CA THR A 47 32.74 -10.87 2.36
C THR A 47 32.56 -12.38 2.41
N CYS A 48 32.74 -13.04 1.26
CA CYS A 48 32.70 -14.48 1.16
C CYS A 48 33.97 -15.10 1.73
N GLU A 49 33.84 -15.94 2.75
CA GLU A 49 34.98 -16.60 3.40
C GLU A 49 35.75 -17.55 2.46
N CYS A 50 35.03 -18.13 1.46
CA CYS A 50 35.62 -19.07 0.52
C CYS A 50 36.53 -18.41 -0.55
N CYS A 51 36.09 -17.27 -1.13
CA CYS A 51 36.81 -16.68 -2.26
C CYS A 51 37.21 -15.21 -2.06
N GLY A 52 36.97 -14.62 -0.88
CA GLY A 52 37.27 -13.24 -0.56
C GLY A 52 36.45 -12.20 -1.32
N HIS A 53 35.44 -12.62 -2.08
CA HIS A 53 34.58 -11.69 -2.81
C HIS A 53 33.72 -10.86 -1.86
N THR A 54 33.80 -9.52 -1.99
CA THR A 54 33.04 -8.58 -1.15
C THR A 54 31.92 -7.96 -1.95
N GLU A 55 30.67 -8.04 -1.46
CA GLU A 55 29.53 -7.31 -1.96
C GLU A 55 29.23 -6.11 -1.05
N ILE A 56 28.90 -4.98 -1.67
CA ILE A 56 28.50 -3.75 -0.97
C ILE A 56 26.99 -3.62 -1.02
N HIS A 57 26.35 -3.45 0.15
CA HIS A 57 24.92 -3.30 0.32
C HIS A 57 24.59 -1.90 0.85
N TYR A 58 24.20 -0.99 -0.03
CA TYR A 58 23.82 0.37 0.34
C TYR A 58 22.52 0.39 1.15
N ASN A 59 22.47 1.23 2.18
CA ASN A 59 21.32 1.37 3.06
C ASN A 59 20.12 2.02 2.37
N SER A 60 18.92 1.60 2.79
CA SER A 60 17.64 2.10 2.30
C SER A 60 17.16 3.28 3.13
N CYS A 61 16.55 4.28 2.48
CA CYS A 61 16.00 5.46 3.17
C CYS A 61 14.73 5.18 4.00
N LYS A 62 14.10 4.01 3.85
CA LYS A 62 12.85 3.59 4.51
C LYS A 62 11.69 4.60 4.38
N ASN A 63 11.75 5.49 3.37
CA ASN A 63 10.66 6.44 3.12
C ASN A 63 9.51 5.76 2.39
N PRO A 64 8.26 5.87 2.87
CA PRO A 64 7.10 5.21 2.25
C PRO A 64 6.76 5.71 0.84
N ASN A 65 7.36 6.82 0.40
CA ASN A 65 7.20 7.35 -0.96
C ASN A 65 8.37 6.98 -1.89
N CYS A 66 9.40 6.29 -1.40
CA CYS A 66 10.57 5.96 -2.20
C CYS A 66 10.31 4.76 -3.13
N PRO A 67 10.57 4.88 -4.45
CA PRO A 67 10.40 3.79 -5.39
C PRO A 67 11.54 2.76 -5.36
N GLU A 68 12.69 3.09 -4.75
CA GLU A 68 13.88 2.23 -4.69
C GLU A 68 13.84 1.23 -3.53
N CYS A 69 13.17 1.58 -2.45
CA CYS A 69 13.03 0.72 -1.28
C CYS A 69 11.56 0.50 -0.91
N GLY A 70 11.30 -0.30 0.10
CA GLY A 70 9.94 -0.61 0.56
C GLY A 70 9.40 -1.95 0.06
N SER A 71 10.11 -2.66 -0.80
CA SER A 71 9.71 -4.01 -1.22
C SER A 71 9.77 -5.00 -0.06
N VAL A 72 10.84 -4.96 0.73
CA VAL A 72 11.01 -5.80 1.93
C VAL A 72 9.95 -5.46 2.98
N ASP A 73 9.78 -4.18 3.31
CA ASP A 73 8.77 -3.72 4.27
C ASP A 73 7.35 -4.14 3.86
N LYS A 74 7.06 -4.14 2.55
CA LYS A 74 5.79 -4.61 2.00
C LYS A 74 5.59 -6.10 2.26
N GLU A 75 6.56 -6.95 1.97
CA GLU A 75 6.46 -8.40 2.19
C GLU A 75 6.38 -8.73 3.68
N VAL A 76 7.21 -8.10 4.52
CA VAL A 76 7.13 -8.22 5.98
C VAL A 76 5.74 -7.83 6.51
N TRP A 77 5.16 -6.73 6.00
CA TRP A 77 3.81 -6.33 6.36
C TRP A 77 2.77 -7.37 5.94
N ILE A 78 2.90 -7.94 4.73
CA ILE A 78 2.01 -9.00 4.25
C ILE A 78 2.07 -10.19 5.22
N HIS A 79 3.25 -10.71 5.54
CA HIS A 79 3.41 -11.82 6.49
C HIS A 79 2.78 -11.53 7.86
N LYS A 80 2.99 -10.31 8.39
CA LYS A 80 2.35 -9.88 9.65
C LYS A 80 0.81 -9.87 9.57
N GLN A 81 0.23 -9.48 8.44
CA GLN A 81 -1.23 -9.43 8.29
C GLN A 81 -1.85 -10.80 7.98
N GLU A 82 -1.14 -11.70 7.32
CA GLU A 82 -1.61 -13.07 7.05
C GLU A 82 -2.02 -13.82 8.31
N ARG A 83 -1.36 -13.56 9.44
CA ARG A 83 -1.74 -14.10 10.76
C ARG A 83 -3.16 -13.73 11.20
N PHE A 84 -3.69 -12.62 10.74
CA PHE A 84 -5.00 -12.12 11.14
C PHE A 84 -6.10 -12.44 10.11
N THR A 85 -5.79 -13.28 9.13
CA THR A 85 -6.78 -13.74 8.16
C THR A 85 -7.67 -14.83 8.75
N LEU A 86 -8.93 -14.84 8.32
CA LEU A 86 -9.95 -15.79 8.71
C LEU A 86 -10.34 -16.64 7.50
N ASN A 87 -10.78 -17.86 7.73
CA ASN A 87 -11.29 -18.76 6.68
C ASN A 87 -12.72 -18.36 6.26
N VAL A 88 -12.87 -17.16 5.73
CA VAL A 88 -14.14 -16.60 5.26
C VAL A 88 -13.96 -15.89 3.93
N ASN A 89 -15.05 -15.59 3.23
CA ASN A 89 -14.99 -14.71 2.06
C ASN A 89 -14.57 -13.30 2.47
N TYR A 90 -13.93 -12.57 1.56
CA TYR A 90 -13.56 -11.18 1.77
C TYR A 90 -14.15 -10.31 0.67
N PHE A 91 -14.52 -9.10 1.06
CA PHE A 91 -15.07 -8.10 0.16
C PHE A 91 -14.10 -6.91 0.04
N HIS A 92 -13.89 -6.47 -1.18
CA HIS A 92 -13.15 -5.26 -1.47
C HIS A 92 -14.13 -4.13 -1.79
N VAL A 93 -14.17 -3.13 -0.93
CA VAL A 93 -15.01 -1.95 -1.07
C VAL A 93 -14.14 -0.75 -1.35
N VAL A 94 -14.51 0.07 -2.33
CA VAL A 94 -13.77 1.29 -2.67
C VAL A 94 -14.69 2.50 -2.52
N PHE A 95 -14.20 3.50 -1.78
CA PHE A 95 -14.84 4.80 -1.64
C PHE A 95 -14.00 5.85 -2.33
N THR A 96 -14.59 6.59 -3.25
CA THR A 96 -13.95 7.70 -3.97
C THR A 96 -14.70 9.00 -3.70
N ILE A 97 -14.03 10.12 -3.90
CA ILE A 97 -14.65 11.44 -3.92
C ILE A 97 -14.76 11.95 -5.35
N PRO A 98 -15.77 12.78 -5.66
CA PRO A 98 -15.87 13.48 -6.95
C PRO A 98 -14.64 14.36 -7.22
N ASN A 99 -14.27 14.49 -8.49
CA ASN A 99 -13.09 15.28 -8.90
C ASN A 99 -13.18 16.74 -8.49
N GLU A 100 -14.38 17.28 -8.39
CA GLU A 100 -14.67 18.67 -7.98
C GLU A 100 -14.16 18.94 -6.54
N LEU A 101 -14.05 17.92 -5.70
CA LEU A 101 -13.52 18.04 -4.35
C LEU A 101 -12.00 17.92 -4.26
N ASN A 102 -11.31 17.64 -5.35
CA ASN A 102 -9.85 17.52 -5.36
C ASN A 102 -9.15 18.80 -4.93
N VAL A 103 -9.71 19.97 -5.26
CA VAL A 103 -9.18 21.28 -4.84
C VAL A 103 -9.13 21.37 -3.32
N LEU A 104 -10.16 20.90 -2.62
CA LEU A 104 -10.19 20.89 -1.15
C LEU A 104 -9.14 19.94 -0.55
N CYS A 105 -8.84 18.84 -1.25
CA CYS A 105 -7.77 17.93 -0.85
C CYS A 105 -6.37 18.55 -1.02
N LEU A 106 -6.20 19.50 -1.92
CA LEU A 106 -4.96 20.27 -2.05
C LEU A 106 -4.84 21.35 -0.97
N MET A 107 -5.96 22.00 -0.62
CA MET A 107 -6.00 23.07 0.40
C MET A 107 -5.80 22.53 1.82
N ASP A 108 -6.53 21.49 2.20
CA ASP A 108 -6.39 20.81 3.49
C ASP A 108 -6.44 19.28 3.34
N PRO A 109 -5.33 18.68 2.93
CA PRO A 109 -5.25 17.24 2.74
C PRO A 109 -5.47 16.45 4.03
N LYS A 110 -5.04 17.00 5.19
CA LYS A 110 -5.18 16.31 6.48
C LYS A 110 -6.65 16.17 6.90
N PHE A 111 -7.41 17.25 6.77
CA PHE A 111 -8.85 17.25 7.05
C PHE A 111 -9.62 16.36 6.08
N MET A 112 -9.43 16.57 4.77
CA MET A 112 -10.17 15.86 3.73
C MET A 112 -9.94 14.34 3.76
N TYR A 113 -8.69 13.91 3.92
CA TYR A 113 -8.38 12.47 4.02
C TYR A 113 -8.89 11.86 5.34
N LYS A 114 -8.88 12.63 6.45
CA LYS A 114 -9.51 12.19 7.71
C LYS A 114 -11.01 12.03 7.56
N ALA A 115 -11.67 12.99 6.90
CA ALA A 115 -13.11 12.95 6.62
C ALA A 115 -13.47 11.73 5.76
N LEU A 116 -12.69 11.45 4.71
CA LEU A 116 -12.88 10.30 3.84
C LEU A 116 -12.78 8.98 4.62
N PHE A 117 -11.80 8.82 5.49
CA PHE A 117 -11.69 7.66 6.39
C PHE A 117 -12.88 7.53 7.34
N THR A 118 -13.28 8.64 7.97
CA THR A 118 -14.36 8.64 8.96
C THR A 118 -15.68 8.26 8.31
N VAL A 119 -16.07 8.97 7.25
CA VAL A 119 -17.35 8.75 6.57
C VAL A 119 -17.46 7.36 5.96
N SER A 120 -16.41 6.87 5.32
CA SER A 120 -16.40 5.52 4.75
C SER A 120 -16.52 4.44 5.83
N ALA A 121 -15.79 4.58 6.95
CA ALA A 121 -15.82 3.64 8.06
C ALA A 121 -17.18 3.63 8.77
N GLU A 122 -17.77 4.79 9.01
CA GLU A 122 -19.09 4.91 9.63
C GLU A 122 -20.19 4.31 8.75
N THR A 123 -20.18 4.60 7.45
CA THR A 123 -21.11 4.04 6.48
C THR A 123 -21.14 2.51 6.53
N ILE A 124 -20.00 1.88 6.48
CA ILE A 124 -19.90 0.40 6.50
C ILE A 124 -20.31 -0.14 7.88
N LYS A 125 -19.89 0.49 8.98
CA LYS A 125 -20.24 0.06 10.34
C LYS A 125 -21.73 0.17 10.62
N GLU A 126 -22.39 1.23 10.17
CA GLU A 126 -23.81 1.46 10.35
C GLU A 126 -24.63 0.40 9.60
N LEU A 127 -24.37 0.25 8.32
CA LEU A 127 -25.09 -0.73 7.50
C LEU A 127 -24.85 -2.18 7.94
N SER A 128 -23.66 -2.50 8.43
CA SER A 128 -23.39 -3.86 8.91
C SER A 128 -24.10 -4.19 10.22
N LYS A 129 -24.40 -3.23 11.07
CA LYS A 129 -25.18 -3.43 12.30
C LYS A 129 -26.66 -3.64 12.04
N ASP A 130 -27.18 -3.15 10.92
CA ASP A 130 -28.58 -3.32 10.55
C ASP A 130 -28.89 -4.81 10.34
N LYS A 131 -29.91 -5.32 11.04
CA LYS A 131 -30.39 -6.72 10.94
C LYS A 131 -30.85 -7.11 9.54
N LYS A 132 -31.28 -6.13 8.74
CA LYS A 132 -31.67 -6.30 7.33
C LYS A 132 -30.50 -6.78 6.47
N TYR A 133 -29.26 -6.42 6.81
CA TYR A 133 -28.07 -6.81 6.06
C TYR A 133 -27.28 -7.91 6.79
N LEU A 134 -26.42 -7.53 7.73
CA LEU A 134 -25.60 -8.47 8.48
C LEU A 134 -26.07 -8.60 9.93
N GLY A 135 -26.43 -7.51 10.59
CA GLY A 135 -26.82 -7.48 12.01
C GLY A 135 -25.66 -7.82 12.95
N ALA A 136 -24.43 -7.39 12.61
CA ALA A 136 -23.25 -7.70 13.40
C ALA A 136 -22.21 -6.58 13.32
N LYS A 137 -21.32 -6.51 14.31
CA LYS A 137 -20.14 -5.61 14.33
C LYS A 137 -19.02 -6.24 13.52
N ILE A 138 -18.55 -5.52 12.51
CA ILE A 138 -17.49 -5.98 11.60
C ILE A 138 -16.12 -5.46 12.01
N GLY A 139 -15.06 -6.12 11.49
CA GLY A 139 -13.72 -5.59 11.43
C GLY A 139 -13.27 -5.43 9.98
N PHE A 140 -12.44 -4.43 9.68
CA PHE A 140 -11.91 -4.19 8.35
C PHE A 140 -10.63 -3.37 8.38
N THR A 141 -9.88 -3.45 7.28
CA THR A 141 -8.68 -2.63 7.07
C THR A 141 -8.93 -1.68 5.91
N SER A 142 -8.64 -0.41 6.13
CA SER A 142 -8.76 0.67 5.15
C SER A 142 -7.40 1.23 4.78
N VAL A 143 -7.18 1.52 3.49
CA VAL A 143 -5.94 2.09 2.96
C VAL A 143 -6.28 3.26 2.06
N LEU A 144 -5.66 4.42 2.32
CA LEU A 144 -5.80 5.61 1.48
C LEU A 144 -4.84 5.53 0.29
N HIS A 145 -5.37 5.80 -0.90
CA HIS A 145 -4.62 6.20 -2.08
C HIS A 145 -5.04 7.60 -2.51
N THR A 146 -4.09 8.38 -3.02
CA THR A 146 -4.34 9.74 -3.46
C THR A 146 -4.20 9.92 -4.98
N TRP A 147 -3.81 8.87 -5.70
CA TRP A 147 -3.46 8.92 -7.13
C TRP A 147 -4.32 8.03 -8.00
N GLY A 148 -4.59 8.53 -9.23
CA GLY A 148 -5.04 7.72 -10.35
C GLY A 148 -3.88 7.03 -11.08
N GLN A 149 -4.19 6.23 -12.09
CA GLN A 149 -3.16 5.50 -12.87
C GLN A 149 -2.22 6.44 -13.64
N ASN A 150 -2.69 7.60 -14.02
CA ASN A 150 -1.97 8.65 -14.75
C ASN A 150 -1.33 9.70 -13.82
N LEU A 151 -1.16 9.39 -12.52
CA LEU A 151 -0.66 10.31 -11.48
C LEU A 151 -1.54 11.55 -11.24
N SER A 152 -2.79 11.57 -11.70
CA SER A 152 -3.74 12.60 -11.30
C SER A 152 -4.14 12.45 -9.83
N LEU A 153 -4.54 13.54 -9.19
CA LEU A 153 -5.11 13.49 -7.85
C LEU A 153 -6.46 12.77 -7.89
N HIS A 154 -6.55 11.65 -7.19
CA HIS A 154 -7.75 10.81 -7.11
C HIS A 154 -7.83 10.12 -5.75
N PRO A 155 -8.16 10.86 -4.68
CA PRO A 155 -8.24 10.29 -3.34
C PRO A 155 -9.34 9.25 -3.23
N HIS A 156 -8.96 8.07 -2.73
CA HIS A 156 -9.91 6.97 -2.52
C HIS A 156 -9.43 6.02 -1.43
N ILE A 157 -10.38 5.39 -0.76
CA ILE A 157 -10.12 4.38 0.26
C ILE A 157 -10.38 2.99 -0.32
N HIS A 158 -9.36 2.14 -0.28
CA HIS A 158 -9.53 0.70 -0.42
C HIS A 158 -9.84 0.09 0.94
N MET A 159 -10.92 -0.67 1.03
CA MET A 159 -11.35 -1.30 2.27
C MET A 159 -11.52 -2.79 2.05
N ILE A 160 -10.91 -3.61 2.91
CA ILE A 160 -11.05 -5.06 2.91
C ILE A 160 -11.83 -5.48 4.15
N VAL A 161 -12.94 -6.16 3.90
CA VAL A 161 -13.92 -6.54 4.92
C VAL A 161 -14.09 -8.06 4.91
N PRO A 162 -13.79 -8.78 6.01
CA PRO A 162 -14.18 -10.18 6.16
C PRO A 162 -15.69 -10.36 6.04
N GLY A 163 -16.13 -11.44 5.43
CA GLY A 163 -17.54 -11.75 5.16
C GLY A 163 -18.30 -12.23 6.38
N GLY A 164 -18.31 -11.43 7.44
CA GLY A 164 -19.04 -11.68 8.66
C GLY A 164 -18.69 -10.67 9.77
N GLY A 165 -19.26 -10.89 10.94
CA GLY A 165 -19.06 -10.03 12.09
C GLY A 165 -19.49 -10.69 13.39
N ILE A 166 -19.31 -9.99 14.50
CA ILE A 166 -19.71 -10.42 15.83
C ILE A 166 -21.09 -9.85 16.11
N ASP A 167 -22.05 -10.73 16.36
CA ASP A 167 -23.42 -10.36 16.71
C ASP A 167 -23.52 -9.77 18.15
N PRO A 168 -24.66 -9.23 18.59
CA PRO A 168 -24.84 -8.72 19.95
C PRO A 168 -24.60 -9.75 21.06
N ASN A 169 -24.70 -11.05 20.75
CA ASN A 169 -24.48 -12.15 21.69
C ASN A 169 -23.02 -12.64 21.71
N GLY A 170 -22.12 -11.95 21.01
CA GLY A 170 -20.69 -12.32 20.92
C GLY A 170 -20.38 -13.46 19.95
N LYS A 171 -21.38 -13.95 19.18
CA LYS A 171 -21.19 -15.06 18.22
C LYS A 171 -20.83 -14.55 16.83
N TRP A 172 -20.05 -15.35 16.10
CA TRP A 172 -19.77 -15.08 14.71
C TRP A 172 -21.01 -15.27 13.82
N LYS A 173 -21.30 -14.26 13.01
CA LYS A 173 -22.37 -14.29 12.01
C LYS A 173 -21.80 -14.09 10.62
N SER A 174 -21.86 -15.12 9.79
CA SER A 174 -21.36 -15.07 8.42
C SER A 174 -22.29 -14.29 7.49
N SER A 175 -21.72 -13.64 6.49
CA SER A 175 -22.47 -13.03 5.39
C SER A 175 -23.15 -14.13 4.55
N LYS A 176 -24.45 -14.00 4.32
CA LYS A 176 -25.27 -15.01 3.58
C LYS A 176 -25.21 -14.84 2.06
N LYS A 177 -24.64 -13.73 1.54
CA LYS A 177 -24.74 -13.34 0.13
C LYS A 177 -23.37 -13.30 -0.53
N LYS A 178 -23.37 -13.42 -1.87
CA LYS A 178 -22.18 -13.23 -2.71
C LYS A 178 -21.66 -11.77 -2.71
N PHE A 179 -22.39 -10.83 -2.09
CA PHE A 179 -21.97 -9.45 -1.88
C PHE A 179 -22.22 -9.06 -0.42
N PHE A 180 -21.38 -8.18 0.11
CA PHE A 180 -21.41 -7.77 1.52
C PHE A 180 -22.61 -6.86 1.82
N LEU A 181 -22.72 -5.76 1.10
CA LEU A 181 -23.78 -4.75 1.20
C LEU A 181 -24.19 -4.28 -0.20
N PRO A 182 -25.48 -3.93 -0.43
CA PRO A 182 -25.91 -3.42 -1.73
C PRO A 182 -25.22 -2.07 -2.04
N VAL A 183 -24.56 -1.99 -3.17
CA VAL A 183 -23.80 -0.79 -3.60
C VAL A 183 -24.68 0.47 -3.60
N LYS A 184 -25.93 0.36 -4.10
CA LYS A 184 -26.87 1.50 -4.11
C LYS A 184 -27.17 2.03 -2.72
N VAL A 185 -27.29 1.14 -1.71
CA VAL A 185 -27.55 1.54 -0.31
C VAL A 185 -26.30 2.20 0.28
N VAL A 186 -25.13 1.60 0.08
CA VAL A 186 -23.83 2.17 0.50
C VAL A 186 -23.65 3.55 -0.11
N SER A 187 -23.85 3.70 -1.41
CA SER A 187 -23.70 4.97 -2.12
C SER A 187 -24.70 6.02 -1.65
N LYS A 188 -25.98 5.63 -1.40
CA LYS A 188 -27.02 6.54 -0.88
C LYS A 188 -26.66 7.06 0.50
N LEU A 189 -26.19 6.18 1.40
CA LEU A 189 -25.82 6.57 2.77
C LEU A 189 -24.56 7.45 2.78
N PHE A 190 -23.63 7.16 1.89
CA PHE A 190 -22.43 7.97 1.71
C PHE A 190 -22.72 9.33 1.06
N LYS A 191 -23.97 9.55 0.65
CA LYS A 191 -24.56 10.78 0.11
C LYS A 191 -23.78 11.47 -1.00
N GLY A 192 -24.19 11.27 -2.25
CA GLY A 192 -23.98 12.16 -3.40
C GLY A 192 -22.63 12.85 -3.64
N LYS A 193 -21.77 12.90 -2.64
CA LYS A 193 -20.42 13.46 -2.73
C LYS A 193 -19.33 12.41 -2.91
N PHE A 194 -19.66 11.15 -2.62
CA PHE A 194 -18.71 10.05 -2.71
C PHE A 194 -19.27 8.92 -3.56
N LEU A 195 -18.42 8.33 -4.38
CA LEU A 195 -18.75 7.13 -5.15
C LEU A 195 -18.23 5.90 -4.44
N SER A 196 -19.05 4.86 -4.38
CA SER A 196 -18.67 3.59 -3.81
C SER A 196 -19.00 2.43 -4.76
N TYR A 197 -18.17 1.40 -4.78
CA TYR A 197 -18.53 0.14 -5.40
C TYR A 197 -17.90 -1.05 -4.68
N THR A 198 -18.55 -2.20 -4.75
CA THR A 198 -18.08 -3.45 -4.15
C THR A 198 -17.76 -4.44 -5.27
N LYS A 199 -16.53 -4.96 -5.26
CA LYS A 199 -16.12 -6.06 -6.16
C LYS A 199 -16.63 -7.40 -5.64
N LYS A 200 -16.66 -8.41 -6.52
CA LYS A 200 -17.01 -9.79 -6.14
C LYS A 200 -16.10 -10.30 -5.02
N PRO A 201 -16.60 -11.17 -4.12
CA PRO A 201 -15.82 -11.73 -3.02
C PRO A 201 -14.57 -12.45 -3.54
N MET A 202 -13.49 -12.34 -2.81
CA MET A 202 -12.27 -13.09 -3.06
C MET A 202 -12.35 -14.46 -2.39
N LYS A 203 -11.99 -15.51 -3.10
CA LYS A 203 -12.16 -16.91 -2.66
C LYS A 203 -11.11 -17.38 -1.63
N SER A 204 -10.04 -16.65 -1.39
CA SER A 204 -8.94 -17.07 -0.52
C SER A 204 -8.38 -15.92 0.31
N ALA A 205 -8.24 -16.15 1.61
CA ALA A 205 -7.66 -15.21 2.57
C ALA A 205 -6.22 -14.79 2.19
N LYS A 206 -5.38 -15.73 1.73
CA LYS A 206 -4.00 -15.46 1.31
C LYS A 206 -3.93 -14.52 0.10
N HIS A 207 -4.82 -14.66 -0.88
CA HIS A 207 -4.92 -13.74 -2.01
C HIS A 207 -5.34 -12.34 -1.57
N VAL A 208 -6.15 -12.22 -0.52
CA VAL A 208 -6.62 -10.95 0.02
C VAL A 208 -5.49 -10.14 0.64
N VAL A 209 -4.64 -10.76 1.45
CA VAL A 209 -3.52 -10.05 2.09
C VAL A 209 -2.47 -9.65 1.07
N LYS A 210 -2.13 -10.53 0.11
CA LYS A 210 -1.28 -10.15 -1.04
C LYS A 210 -1.90 -9.03 -1.88
N TYR A 211 -3.22 -9.05 -2.04
CA TYR A 211 -3.95 -7.97 -2.71
C TYR A 211 -3.84 -6.65 -1.93
N LEU A 212 -4.05 -6.66 -0.60
CA LEU A 212 -3.84 -5.49 0.27
C LEU A 212 -2.39 -5.01 0.26
N GLY A 213 -1.42 -5.91 0.29
CA GLY A 213 0.00 -5.56 0.23
C GLY A 213 0.35 -4.73 -1.01
N ARG A 214 -0.35 -4.96 -2.14
CA ARG A 214 -0.21 -4.13 -3.34
C ARG A 214 -0.68 -2.69 -3.14
N TYR A 215 -1.54 -2.44 -2.15
CA TYR A 215 -2.10 -1.11 -1.88
C TYR A 215 -1.44 -0.41 -0.70
N THR A 216 -1.01 -1.16 0.33
CA THR A 216 -0.48 -0.59 1.58
C THR A 216 0.86 0.10 1.40
N HIS A 217 1.78 -0.53 0.66
CA HIS A 217 3.11 0.01 0.36
C HIS A 217 3.22 0.53 -1.08
N ARG A 218 2.10 0.70 -1.76
CA ARG A 218 2.10 1.23 -3.13
C ARG A 218 2.46 2.70 -3.10
N ILE A 219 3.48 3.04 -3.88
CA ILE A 219 3.86 4.39 -4.27
C ILE A 219 3.01 4.84 -5.45
N ALA A 220 2.99 6.14 -5.74
CA ALA A 220 2.18 6.70 -6.82
C ALA A 220 2.51 6.08 -8.17
N ILE A 221 3.80 5.83 -8.43
CA ILE A 221 4.28 5.11 -9.62
C ILE A 221 5.56 4.34 -9.29
N SER A 222 5.72 3.13 -9.85
CA SER A 222 6.94 2.33 -9.72
C SER A 222 7.90 2.58 -10.89
N ASN A 223 9.20 2.34 -10.68
CA ASN A 223 10.22 2.45 -11.73
C ASN A 223 9.88 1.59 -12.95
N ALA A 224 9.33 0.40 -12.79
CA ALA A 224 8.93 -0.49 -13.87
C ALA A 224 7.92 0.13 -14.86
N ARG A 225 7.23 1.21 -14.48
CA ARG A 225 6.30 1.93 -15.35
C ARG A 225 6.98 3.04 -16.15
N ILE A 226 8.19 3.47 -15.75
CA ILE A 226 8.97 4.47 -16.49
C ILE A 226 9.53 3.79 -17.75
N LYS A 227 9.25 4.38 -18.90
CA LYS A 227 9.69 3.89 -20.19
C LYS A 227 10.92 4.65 -20.70
N LYS A 228 10.88 5.97 -20.55
CA LYS A 228 11.88 6.86 -21.13
C LYS A 228 11.99 8.16 -20.34
N TYR A 229 13.20 8.71 -20.25
CA TYR A 229 13.47 10.07 -19.82
C TYR A 229 14.49 10.67 -20.77
N GLU A 230 14.07 11.64 -21.55
CA GLU A 230 14.89 12.39 -22.51
C GLU A 230 14.23 13.72 -22.83
N ASP A 231 14.99 14.69 -23.29
CA ASP A 231 14.52 16.04 -23.65
C ASP A 231 13.62 16.67 -22.57
N ASN A 232 13.96 16.46 -21.30
CA ASN A 232 13.19 16.94 -20.15
C ASN A 232 11.75 16.41 -20.11
N LYS A 233 11.50 15.23 -20.68
CA LYS A 233 10.21 14.57 -20.73
C LYS A 233 10.31 13.16 -20.16
N VAL A 234 9.33 12.82 -19.32
CA VAL A 234 9.17 11.49 -18.73
C VAL A 234 8.00 10.78 -19.40
N THR A 235 8.27 9.64 -20.03
CA THR A 235 7.23 8.76 -20.60
C THR A 235 7.03 7.57 -19.69
N PHE A 236 5.79 7.30 -19.32
CA PHE A 236 5.42 6.18 -18.47
C PHE A 236 4.12 5.50 -18.90
N SER A 237 4.01 4.20 -18.59
CA SER A 237 2.82 3.42 -18.89
C SER A 237 1.75 3.59 -17.80
N TYR A 238 0.48 3.64 -18.23
CA TYR A 238 -0.67 3.66 -17.32
C TYR A 238 -1.81 2.80 -17.86
N LYS A 239 -2.66 2.32 -16.96
CA LYS A 239 -3.84 1.54 -17.31
C LYS A 239 -5.04 2.47 -17.42
N ASP A 240 -5.64 2.53 -18.61
CA ASP A 240 -6.86 3.31 -18.84
C ASP A 240 -8.10 2.46 -18.54
N TYR A 241 -8.77 2.77 -17.43
CA TYR A 241 -9.99 2.07 -17.03
C TYR A 241 -11.21 2.44 -17.86
N SER A 242 -11.19 3.59 -18.53
CA SER A 242 -12.27 4.03 -19.43
C SER A 242 -12.19 3.37 -20.80
N ASP A 243 -10.99 2.91 -21.20
CA ASP A 243 -10.77 2.19 -22.46
C ASP A 243 -10.43 0.72 -22.17
N HIS A 244 -11.40 -0.03 -21.63
CA HIS A 244 -11.33 -1.48 -21.42
C HIS A 244 -10.06 -1.99 -20.75
N ASN A 245 -9.48 -1.17 -19.85
CA ASN A 245 -8.23 -1.48 -19.15
C ASN A 245 -6.98 -1.57 -20.03
N LYS A 246 -6.96 -0.94 -21.20
CA LYS A 246 -5.79 -0.90 -22.08
C LYS A 246 -4.61 -0.22 -21.38
N ILE A 247 -3.42 -0.71 -21.67
CA ILE A 247 -2.18 -0.07 -21.24
C ILE A 247 -1.85 1.00 -22.29
N LYS A 248 -1.75 2.24 -21.83
CA LYS A 248 -1.36 3.40 -22.63
C LYS A 248 -0.09 4.03 -22.08
N GLU A 249 0.53 4.88 -22.86
CA GLU A 249 1.67 5.68 -22.45
C GLU A 249 1.28 7.15 -22.33
N MET A 250 1.91 7.83 -21.38
CA MET A 250 1.77 9.27 -21.16
C MET A 250 3.16 9.88 -21.06
N THR A 251 3.35 10.98 -21.79
CA THR A 251 4.57 11.78 -21.74
C THR A 251 4.28 13.12 -21.07
N LEU A 252 5.03 13.46 -20.06
CA LEU A 252 4.93 14.72 -19.33
C LEU A 252 6.28 15.43 -19.33
N LYS A 253 6.30 16.75 -19.23
CA LYS A 253 7.51 17.48 -18.84
C LYS A 253 7.95 16.98 -17.47
N ASP A 254 9.26 16.91 -17.23
CA ASP A 254 9.84 16.43 -15.97
C ASP A 254 9.32 17.22 -14.75
N THR A 255 9.18 18.54 -14.88
CA THR A 255 8.61 19.42 -13.85
C THR A 255 7.16 19.08 -13.50
N GLU A 256 6.32 18.76 -14.51
CA GLU A 256 4.93 18.33 -14.28
C GLU A 256 4.88 16.91 -13.70
N PHE A 257 5.74 16.00 -14.13
CA PHE A 257 5.87 14.68 -13.55
C PHE A 257 6.26 14.76 -12.06
N PHE A 258 7.27 15.58 -11.75
CA PHE A 258 7.73 15.86 -10.38
C PHE A 258 6.60 16.44 -9.53
N ARG A 259 5.91 17.48 -10.01
CA ARG A 259 4.77 18.10 -9.32
C ARG A 259 3.69 17.08 -9.00
N ARG A 260 3.31 16.24 -9.99
CA ARG A 260 2.31 15.16 -9.77
C ARG A 260 2.80 14.15 -8.75
N TYR A 261 4.05 13.77 -8.79
CA TYR A 261 4.62 12.84 -7.82
C TYR A 261 4.58 13.41 -6.39
N MET A 262 5.02 14.65 -6.22
CA MET A 262 5.12 15.29 -4.91
C MET A 262 3.77 15.59 -4.27
N MET A 263 2.69 15.81 -5.04
CA MET A 263 1.35 16.01 -4.47
C MET A 263 0.82 14.76 -3.74
N HIS A 264 1.41 13.58 -3.97
CA HIS A 264 1.00 12.34 -3.32
C HIS A 264 1.78 12.05 -2.03
N VAL A 265 2.73 12.89 -1.66
CA VAL A 265 3.42 12.83 -0.37
C VAL A 265 2.44 13.27 0.72
N LEU A 266 2.05 12.33 1.59
CA LEU A 266 1.04 12.58 2.62
C LEU A 266 1.54 13.53 3.71
N PRO A 267 0.63 14.25 4.38
CA PRO A 267 0.96 15.13 5.51
C PRO A 267 1.71 14.40 6.62
N SER A 268 2.47 15.17 7.41
CA SER A 268 3.22 14.63 8.56
C SER A 268 2.29 13.89 9.53
N ASN A 269 2.75 12.73 10.00
CA ASN A 269 2.05 11.86 10.95
C ASN A 269 0.67 11.38 10.47
N PHE A 270 0.42 11.39 9.15
CA PHE A 270 -0.82 10.87 8.61
C PHE A 270 -0.74 9.35 8.40
N MET A 271 -1.59 8.61 9.12
CA MET A 271 -1.68 7.15 8.99
C MET A 271 -2.47 6.78 7.73
N LYS A 272 -1.75 6.19 6.75
CA LYS A 272 -2.30 5.73 5.47
C LYS A 272 -3.14 4.45 5.60
N ILE A 273 -2.87 3.65 6.63
CA ILE A 273 -3.53 2.36 6.90
C ILE A 273 -4.24 2.46 8.23
N ARG A 274 -5.51 2.05 8.28
CA ARG A 274 -6.29 2.04 9.52
C ARG A 274 -7.06 0.72 9.66
N HIS A 275 -7.01 0.15 10.86
CA HIS A 275 -7.73 -1.06 11.21
C HIS A 275 -8.93 -0.73 12.11
N TYR A 276 -10.06 -1.40 11.89
CA TYR A 276 -11.31 -1.12 12.58
C TYR A 276 -11.97 -2.39 13.12
N GLY A 277 -12.83 -2.20 14.15
CA GLY A 277 -13.61 -3.28 14.77
C GLY A 277 -12.73 -4.36 15.37
N PHE A 278 -13.00 -5.63 15.11
CA PHE A 278 -12.20 -6.73 15.65
C PHE A 278 -10.79 -6.81 15.03
N LEU A 279 -10.52 -6.14 13.91
CA LEU A 279 -9.16 -5.98 13.35
C LEU A 279 -8.41 -4.76 13.91
N GLY A 280 -9.00 -3.96 14.80
CA GLY A 280 -8.33 -2.86 15.49
C GLY A 280 -7.18 -3.35 16.37
N ASN A 281 -6.12 -2.54 16.53
CA ASN A 281 -4.87 -2.98 17.15
C ASN A 281 -5.00 -3.40 18.64
N ARG A 282 -5.91 -2.77 19.40
CA ARG A 282 -6.11 -3.10 20.82
C ARG A 282 -6.70 -4.51 20.94
N ASN A 283 -6.07 -5.40 21.68
CA ASN A 283 -6.48 -6.80 21.91
C ASN A 283 -6.86 -7.57 20.64
N LYS A 284 -6.11 -7.31 19.54
CA LYS A 284 -6.40 -7.87 18.22
C LYS A 284 -6.24 -9.39 18.20
N GLU A 285 -5.18 -9.91 18.80
CA GLU A 285 -4.88 -11.35 18.80
C GLU A 285 -5.95 -12.16 19.53
N GLU A 286 -6.34 -11.72 20.73
CA GLU A 286 -7.42 -12.37 21.50
C GLU A 286 -8.74 -12.41 20.74
N ARG A 287 -9.12 -11.28 20.14
CA ARG A 287 -10.37 -11.20 19.35
C ARG A 287 -10.33 -12.11 18.13
N ILE A 288 -9.21 -12.16 17.43
CA ILE A 288 -9.06 -13.01 16.26
C ILE A 288 -9.04 -14.48 16.66
N GLN A 289 -8.43 -14.83 17.79
CA GLN A 289 -8.42 -16.20 18.29
C GLN A 289 -9.84 -16.71 18.59
N ALA A 290 -10.66 -15.90 19.25
CA ALA A 290 -12.06 -16.24 19.50
C ALA A 290 -12.85 -16.45 18.18
N ILE A 291 -12.58 -15.65 17.14
CA ILE A 291 -13.24 -15.77 15.84
C ILE A 291 -12.73 -16.98 15.05
N ARG A 292 -11.46 -17.37 15.17
CA ARG A 292 -10.88 -18.53 14.47
C ARG A 292 -11.65 -19.81 14.76
N THR A 293 -11.98 -20.06 16.02
CA THR A 293 -12.80 -21.22 16.41
C THR A 293 -14.14 -21.22 15.68
N ALA A 294 -14.84 -20.07 15.66
CA ALA A 294 -16.14 -19.94 15.02
C ALA A 294 -16.11 -20.00 13.48
N THR A 295 -14.98 -19.74 12.88
CA THR A 295 -14.79 -19.74 11.41
C THR A 295 -13.97 -20.93 10.90
N ASN A 296 -13.67 -21.89 11.76
CA ASN A 296 -12.79 -23.03 11.46
C ASN A 296 -11.48 -22.58 10.78
N THR A 297 -10.89 -21.52 11.31
CA THR A 297 -9.62 -20.95 10.81
C THR A 297 -8.46 -21.59 11.58
N LYS A 298 -7.54 -22.22 10.87
CA LYS A 298 -6.33 -22.82 11.45
C LYS A 298 -5.47 -21.72 12.12
N ASP A 299 -4.92 -22.05 13.30
CA ASP A 299 -3.92 -21.17 13.94
C ASP A 299 -2.64 -21.15 13.09
N PRO A 300 -2.12 -19.99 12.72
CA PRO A 300 -0.89 -19.88 11.92
C PRO A 300 0.39 -20.17 12.74
N GLY A 301 0.27 -20.34 14.06
CA GLY A 301 1.44 -20.49 14.95
C GLY A 301 2.22 -19.17 15.15
N PRO A 302 3.46 -19.24 15.65
CA PRO A 302 4.32 -18.07 15.87
C PRO A 302 4.66 -17.36 14.55
N LEU A 303 4.87 -16.03 14.63
CA LEU A 303 5.33 -15.26 13.48
C LEU A 303 6.82 -15.47 13.28
N LEU A 304 7.20 -16.25 12.29
CA LEU A 304 8.57 -16.38 11.83
C LEU A 304 8.72 -15.58 10.53
N ILE A 305 9.58 -14.57 10.53
CA ILE A 305 9.88 -13.76 9.34
C ILE A 305 11.28 -14.15 8.88
N ASP A 306 11.35 -14.85 7.78
CA ASP A 306 12.59 -15.17 7.11
C ASP A 306 12.94 -14.02 6.14
N TYR A 307 13.80 -13.11 6.62
CA TYR A 307 14.25 -11.97 5.82
C TYR A 307 15.11 -12.39 4.63
N GLU A 308 15.88 -13.45 4.78
CA GLU A 308 16.76 -13.98 3.74
C GLU A 308 15.92 -14.52 2.56
N GLN A 309 14.90 -15.31 2.88
CA GLN A 309 13.95 -15.79 1.86
C GLN A 309 13.20 -14.64 1.19
N ILE A 310 12.73 -13.64 1.96
CA ILE A 310 12.03 -12.47 1.41
C ILE A 310 12.94 -11.70 0.44
N ILE A 311 14.20 -11.48 0.80
CA ILE A 311 15.15 -10.76 -0.03
C ILE A 311 15.48 -11.58 -1.29
N SER A 312 15.67 -12.89 -1.15
CA SER A 312 15.93 -13.81 -2.27
C SER A 312 14.79 -13.79 -3.28
N ASP A 313 13.55 -13.83 -2.81
CA ASP A 313 12.35 -13.76 -3.67
C ASP A 313 12.24 -12.42 -4.42
N ILE A 314 12.60 -11.31 -3.75
CA ILE A 314 12.59 -9.98 -4.36
C ILE A 314 13.68 -9.85 -5.43
N LEU A 315 14.88 -10.33 -5.14
CA LEU A 315 16.04 -10.24 -6.04
C LEU A 315 16.06 -11.34 -7.10
N LYS A 316 15.18 -12.35 -6.97
CA LYS A 316 15.12 -13.55 -7.83
C LYS A 316 16.45 -14.30 -7.87
N ARG A 317 17.17 -14.31 -6.77
CA ARG A 317 18.39 -15.08 -6.55
C ARG A 317 18.52 -15.46 -5.08
N ASP A 318 19.14 -16.57 -4.78
CA ASP A 318 19.47 -16.97 -3.44
C ASP A 318 20.59 -16.05 -2.90
N VAL A 319 20.27 -15.24 -1.87
CA VAL A 319 21.23 -14.29 -1.27
C VAL A 319 22.17 -14.97 -0.27
N SER A 320 21.90 -16.22 0.13
CA SER A 320 22.82 -17.01 0.96
C SER A 320 24.02 -17.55 0.14
N ILE A 321 23.96 -17.49 -1.18
CA ILE A 321 24.97 -18.01 -2.08
C ILE A 321 25.85 -16.88 -2.62
N CYS A 322 27.17 -17.08 -2.59
CA CYS A 322 28.12 -16.14 -3.20
C CYS A 322 27.97 -16.11 -4.72
N ILE A 323 27.79 -14.91 -5.30
CA ILE A 323 27.63 -14.74 -6.75
C ILE A 323 28.89 -15.10 -7.57
N LYS A 324 30.07 -15.11 -6.93
CA LYS A 324 31.35 -15.40 -7.59
C LYS A 324 31.71 -16.87 -7.59
N CYS A 325 31.62 -17.53 -6.42
CA CYS A 325 32.08 -18.93 -6.29
C CYS A 325 30.95 -19.96 -6.11
N GLY A 326 29.70 -19.54 -5.96
CA GLY A 326 28.56 -20.43 -5.78
C GLY A 326 28.48 -21.12 -4.41
N GLN A 327 29.39 -20.83 -3.48
CA GLN A 327 29.40 -21.43 -2.16
C GLN A 327 28.44 -20.69 -1.22
N LYS A 328 27.88 -21.42 -0.24
CA LYS A 328 27.00 -20.84 0.78
C LYS A 328 27.82 -19.90 1.67
N ARG A 329 27.29 -18.73 1.94
CA ARG A 329 27.90 -17.75 2.85
C ARG A 329 27.54 -18.11 4.30
N HIS A 330 28.51 -18.17 5.16
CA HIS A 330 28.30 -18.20 6.59
C HIS A 330 28.27 -16.73 7.05
N ARG A 331 27.07 -16.21 7.37
CA ARG A 331 26.94 -14.88 7.99
C ARG A 331 27.21 -15.02 9.47
N GLN A 332 28.30 -14.42 9.95
CA GLN A 332 28.40 -14.05 11.35
C GLN A 332 27.48 -12.82 11.52
N LEU A 333 26.37 -12.98 12.23
CA LEU A 333 25.54 -11.87 12.71
C LEU A 333 26.32 -11.25 13.89
N GLU A 334 27.08 -10.19 13.63
CA GLU A 334 27.54 -9.27 14.65
C GLU A 334 26.47 -8.26 15.02
#